data_8e621d1c39f72e6a16ec29c4665bf1cf
#
_entry.id   8e621d1c39f72e6a16ec29c4665bf1cf
#
_cell.length_a   1.000
_cell.length_b   1.000
_cell.length_c   1.000
_cell.angle_alpha   90.00
_cell.angle_beta   90.00
_cell.angle_gamma   90.00
#
_symmetry.space_group_name_H-M   'P 1'
#
loop_
_entity.id
_entity.type
_entity.pdbx_description
1 polymer ?
#
loop_
_entity_poly.entity_id
_entity_poly.type
_entity_poly.pdbx_seq_one_letter_code
_entity_poly.pdbx_strand_id
1 'polypeptide(L)'
;GCAAALKNLEIFEREHIFEKAAEAGVYLRKQLETFVDHALVGEIRGKGLLMALELVPNKLKNTRFADGKVGAFAQRACQEHGLIVRAVAGNSIALCPPLIITHSQIDEIIQKLTKALDDTLIYTQKEKLLFA
;
A
#
# COMPACT_ATOMS: atom_id res chain seq x y z
N GLY A 1 28.54 -13.70 3.88
CA GLY A 1 27.90 -12.35 3.77
C GLY A 1 28.44 -11.52 2.61
N CYS A 2 29.73 -11.15 2.62
CA CYS A 2 30.29 -10.20 1.61
C CYS A 2 30.23 -10.73 0.18
N ALA A 3 30.52 -12.01 -0.06
CA ALA A 3 30.45 -12.60 -1.40
C ALA A 3 29.02 -12.57 -1.97
N ALA A 4 28.01 -12.82 -1.14
CA ALA A 4 26.62 -12.74 -1.57
C ALA A 4 26.21 -11.29 -1.87
N ALA A 5 26.66 -10.34 -1.07
CA ALA A 5 26.40 -8.91 -1.28
C ALA A 5 27.02 -8.42 -2.58
N LEU A 6 28.28 -8.78 -2.89
CA LEU A 6 28.95 -8.44 -4.13
C LEU A 6 28.20 -9.03 -5.34
N LYS A 7 27.78 -10.30 -5.24
CA LYS A 7 27.02 -10.94 -6.31
C LYS A 7 25.66 -10.29 -6.55
N ASN A 8 25.03 -9.83 -5.50
CA ASN A 8 23.76 -9.08 -5.59
C ASN A 8 23.95 -7.75 -6.31
N LEU A 9 25.02 -7.01 -6.00
CA LEU A 9 25.36 -5.76 -6.71
C LEU A 9 25.64 -5.98 -8.20
N GLU A 10 26.40 -7.04 -8.54
CA GLU A 10 26.62 -7.42 -9.94
C GLU A 10 25.29 -7.69 -10.70
N ILE A 11 24.34 -8.34 -10.04
CA ILE A 11 23.01 -8.61 -10.63
C ILE A 11 22.26 -7.30 -10.82
N PHE A 12 22.31 -6.37 -9.84
CA PHE A 12 21.65 -5.08 -9.94
C PHE A 12 22.13 -4.27 -11.14
N GLU A 13 23.45 -4.23 -11.35
CA GLU A 13 24.05 -3.55 -12.51
C GLU A 13 23.70 -4.26 -13.82
N ARG A 14 23.93 -5.56 -13.90
CA ARG A 14 23.71 -6.36 -15.12
C ARG A 14 22.27 -6.33 -15.61
N GLU A 15 21.31 -6.33 -14.67
CA GLU A 15 19.89 -6.42 -14.98
C GLU A 15 19.16 -5.07 -14.90
N HIS A 16 19.88 -3.98 -14.67
CA HIS A 16 19.33 -2.62 -14.56
C HIS A 16 18.16 -2.54 -13.55
N ILE A 17 18.33 -3.17 -12.36
CA ILE A 17 17.27 -3.34 -11.38
C ILE A 17 16.77 -1.98 -10.85
N PHE A 18 17.64 -0.99 -10.68
CA PHE A 18 17.25 0.32 -10.16
C PHE A 18 16.36 1.08 -11.15
N GLU A 19 16.66 1.02 -12.43
CA GLU A 19 15.89 1.64 -13.49
C GLU A 19 14.52 0.97 -13.63
N LYS A 20 14.48 -0.36 -13.61
CA LYS A 20 13.24 -1.14 -13.63
C LYS A 20 12.37 -0.86 -12.40
N ALA A 21 12.99 -0.78 -11.22
CA ALA A 21 12.26 -0.46 -9.99
C ALA A 21 11.71 0.98 -10.00
N ALA A 22 12.44 1.93 -10.59
CA ALA A 22 11.95 3.30 -10.76
C ALA A 22 10.72 3.35 -11.69
N GLU A 23 10.76 2.65 -12.82
CA GLU A 23 9.64 2.53 -13.76
C GLU A 23 8.43 1.85 -13.11
N ALA A 24 8.64 0.71 -12.44
CA ALA A 24 7.59 0.00 -11.72
C ALA A 24 6.99 0.88 -10.60
N GLY A 25 7.80 1.70 -9.95
CA GLY A 25 7.35 2.66 -8.93
C GLY A 25 6.43 3.75 -9.49
N VAL A 26 6.73 4.26 -10.68
CA VAL A 26 5.84 5.21 -11.38
C VAL A 26 4.51 4.54 -11.71
N TYR A 27 4.56 3.31 -12.21
CA TYR A 27 3.34 2.55 -12.50
C TYR A 27 2.52 2.25 -11.25
N LEU A 28 3.16 1.79 -10.17
CA LEU A 28 2.50 1.54 -8.89
C LEU A 28 1.80 2.80 -8.37
N ARG A 29 2.48 3.95 -8.40
CA ARG A 29 1.90 5.23 -7.97
C ARG A 29 0.66 5.57 -8.77
N LYS A 30 0.73 5.48 -10.11
CA LYS A 30 -0.40 5.75 -10.99
C LYS A 30 -1.60 4.86 -10.67
N GLN A 31 -1.36 3.58 -10.41
CA GLN A 31 -2.43 2.65 -10.04
C GLN A 31 -3.01 2.97 -8.65
N LEU A 32 -2.18 3.32 -7.67
CA LEU A 32 -2.64 3.71 -6.34
C LEU A 32 -3.46 5.00 -6.36
N GLU A 33 -3.16 5.94 -7.25
CA GLU A 33 -3.91 7.19 -7.40
C GLU A 33 -5.40 6.97 -7.74
N THR A 34 -5.78 5.79 -8.24
CA THR A 34 -7.19 5.43 -8.42
C THR A 34 -7.96 5.35 -7.10
N PHE A 35 -7.28 5.16 -5.97
CA PHE A 35 -7.89 5.16 -4.64
C PHE A 35 -8.10 6.55 -4.04
N VAL A 36 -7.69 7.62 -4.72
CA VAL A 36 -7.92 8.99 -4.24
C VAL A 36 -9.41 9.25 -3.98
N ASP A 37 -10.30 8.65 -4.75
CA ASP A 37 -11.75 8.81 -4.57
C ASP A 37 -12.35 7.85 -3.54
N HIS A 38 -11.60 6.86 -3.06
CA HIS A 38 -12.09 5.93 -2.04
C HIS A 38 -12.34 6.64 -0.71
N ALA A 39 -13.48 6.36 -0.07
CA ALA A 39 -13.94 7.09 1.13
C ALA A 39 -12.95 7.07 2.30
N LEU A 40 -12.19 5.98 2.46
CA LEU A 40 -11.23 5.82 3.56
C LEU A 40 -9.84 6.38 3.25
N VAL A 41 -9.47 6.64 1.99
CA VAL A 41 -8.11 7.02 1.63
C VAL A 41 -7.97 8.55 1.65
N GLY A 42 -7.26 9.07 2.64
CA GLY A 42 -7.01 10.50 2.81
C GLY A 42 -5.78 10.98 2.05
N GLU A 43 -4.72 10.18 2.04
CA GLU A 43 -3.46 10.52 1.38
C GLU A 43 -2.78 9.29 0.79
N ILE A 44 -2.12 9.48 -0.36
CA ILE A 44 -1.22 8.51 -0.96
C ILE A 44 0.16 9.14 -1.03
N ARG A 45 1.12 8.57 -0.33
CA ARG A 45 2.49 9.09 -0.26
C ARG A 45 3.52 8.01 -0.45
N GLY A 46 4.72 8.42 -0.82
CA GLY A 46 5.87 7.54 -1.01
C GLY A 46 6.72 7.91 -2.19
N LYS A 47 7.74 7.09 -2.44
CA LYS A 47 8.66 7.25 -3.56
C LYS A 47 9.06 5.88 -4.10
N GLY A 48 9.10 5.75 -5.43
CA GLY A 48 9.41 4.48 -6.09
C GLY A 48 8.44 3.38 -5.66
N LEU A 49 8.96 2.25 -5.24
CA LEU A 49 8.17 1.11 -4.76
C LEU A 49 7.82 1.15 -3.26
N LEU A 50 8.28 2.16 -2.53
CA LEU A 50 7.89 2.36 -1.14
C LEU A 50 6.72 3.35 -1.09
N MET A 51 5.52 2.84 -0.94
CA MET A 51 4.27 3.61 -0.98
C MET A 51 3.42 3.35 0.27
N ALA A 52 2.59 4.32 0.63
CA ALA A 52 1.62 4.17 1.71
C ALA A 52 0.32 4.88 1.39
N LEU A 53 -0.79 4.28 1.85
CA LEU A 53 -2.12 4.89 1.87
C LEU A 53 -2.47 5.22 3.33
N GLU A 54 -2.79 6.46 3.62
CA GLU A 54 -3.30 6.85 4.94
C GLU A 54 -4.82 6.71 4.98
N LEU A 55 -5.31 5.92 5.94
CA LEU A 55 -6.74 5.73 6.15
C LEU A 55 -7.26 6.78 7.12
N VAL A 56 -8.36 7.43 6.76
CA VAL A 56 -8.95 8.54 7.52
C VAL A 56 -10.46 8.36 7.67
N PRO A 57 -11.06 8.81 8.80
CA PRO A 57 -12.51 8.73 8.99
C PRO A 57 -13.29 9.78 8.21
N ASN A 58 -12.67 10.90 7.86
CA ASN A 58 -13.26 11.96 7.06
C ASN A 58 -12.17 12.74 6.31
N LYS A 59 -12.21 12.68 4.99
CA LYS A 59 -11.23 13.35 4.11
C LYS A 59 -11.31 14.87 4.17
N LEU A 60 -12.53 15.41 4.30
CA LEU A 60 -12.76 16.86 4.25
C LEU A 60 -12.30 17.57 5.54
N LYS A 61 -12.36 16.87 6.66
CA LYS A 61 -12.04 17.43 7.97
C LYS A 61 -10.59 17.18 8.42
N ASN A 62 -9.78 16.51 7.60
CA ASN A 62 -8.41 16.12 7.92
C ASN A 62 -8.30 15.46 9.32
N THR A 63 -9.26 14.62 9.66
CA THR A 63 -9.34 13.94 10.96
C THR A 63 -8.64 12.58 10.89
N ARG A 64 -8.23 12.08 12.05
CA ARG A 64 -7.62 10.75 12.19
C ARG A 64 -8.51 9.86 13.05
N PHE A 65 -8.42 8.55 12.84
CA PHE A 65 -9.01 7.59 13.76
C PHE A 65 -8.36 7.69 15.14
N ALA A 66 -9.12 7.44 16.18
CA ALA A 66 -8.66 7.55 17.57
C ALA A 66 -7.54 6.55 17.92
N ASP A 67 -7.52 5.40 17.26
CA ASP A 67 -6.53 4.34 17.45
C ASP A 67 -6.16 3.64 16.13
N GLY A 68 -5.25 2.65 16.19
CA GLY A 68 -4.76 1.89 15.04
C GLY A 68 -5.64 0.71 14.60
N LYS A 69 -6.85 0.57 15.11
CA LYS A 69 -7.71 -0.60 14.83
C LYS A 69 -8.11 -0.73 13.36
N VAL A 70 -8.37 0.40 12.71
CA VAL A 70 -8.75 0.40 11.28
C VAL A 70 -7.59 -0.06 10.42
N GLY A 71 -6.37 0.42 10.68
CA GLY A 71 -5.18 -0.06 9.98
C GLY A 71 -4.91 -1.54 10.22
N ALA A 72 -5.06 -2.00 11.46
CA ALA A 72 -4.91 -3.41 11.80
C ALA A 72 -5.97 -4.30 11.12
N PHE A 73 -7.22 -3.82 11.02
CA PHE A 73 -8.27 -4.50 10.28
C PHE A 73 -7.94 -4.57 8.78
N ALA A 74 -7.56 -3.43 8.18
CA ALA A 74 -7.20 -3.37 6.76
C ALA A 74 -6.03 -4.29 6.42
N GLN A 75 -5.02 -4.39 7.30
CA GLN A 75 -3.91 -5.33 7.11
C GLN A 75 -4.40 -6.78 7.10
N ARG A 76 -5.31 -7.18 8.00
CA ARG A 76 -5.90 -8.52 8.02
C ARG A 76 -6.75 -8.79 6.78
N ALA A 77 -7.59 -7.83 6.39
CA ALA A 77 -8.40 -7.94 5.17
C ALA A 77 -7.51 -8.13 3.93
N CYS A 78 -6.40 -7.38 3.82
CA CYS A 78 -5.41 -7.62 2.76
C CYS A 78 -4.88 -9.05 2.79
N GLN A 79 -4.53 -9.56 3.96
CA GLN A 79 -4.01 -10.92 4.12
C GLN A 79 -5.04 -11.99 3.74
N GLU A 80 -6.31 -11.80 4.08
CA GLU A 80 -7.42 -12.69 3.68
C GLU A 80 -7.60 -12.72 2.16
N HIS A 81 -7.34 -11.61 1.48
CA HIS A 81 -7.32 -11.53 0.01
C HIS A 81 -5.96 -11.95 -0.60
N GLY A 82 -5.03 -12.48 0.19
CA GLY A 82 -3.71 -12.96 -0.28
C GLY A 82 -2.72 -11.85 -0.61
N LEU A 83 -2.80 -10.70 0.09
CA LEU A 83 -1.86 -9.60 -0.03
C LEU A 83 -1.23 -9.29 1.34
N ILE A 84 0.10 -9.38 1.43
CA ILE A 84 0.84 -9.02 2.63
C ILE A 84 1.20 -7.54 2.57
N VAL A 85 0.71 -6.79 3.54
CA VAL A 85 1.00 -5.37 3.76
C VAL A 85 1.33 -5.12 5.22
N ARG A 86 1.74 -3.90 5.56
CA ARG A 86 1.99 -3.51 6.96
C ARG A 86 1.13 -2.29 7.33
N ALA A 87 0.41 -2.41 8.43
CA ALA A 87 -0.16 -1.24 9.09
C ALA A 87 0.94 -0.53 9.89
N VAL A 88 1.18 0.73 9.60
CA VAL A 88 2.22 1.56 10.21
C VAL A 88 1.65 2.92 10.61
N ALA A 89 2.30 3.59 11.56
CA ALA A 89 1.91 4.93 12.01
C ALA A 89 0.39 5.06 12.29
N GLY A 90 -0.17 4.06 12.95
CA GLY A 90 -1.60 3.98 13.27
C GLY A 90 -2.40 3.34 12.13
N ASN A 91 -2.84 4.11 11.16
CA ASN A 91 -3.75 3.65 10.11
C ASN A 91 -3.22 3.84 8.69
N SER A 92 -1.92 3.86 8.50
CA SER A 92 -1.30 3.87 7.17
C SER A 92 -0.99 2.44 6.72
N ILE A 93 -1.40 2.08 5.52
CA ILE A 93 -1.08 0.80 4.88
C ILE A 93 0.13 0.98 3.99
N ALA A 94 1.26 0.40 4.40
CA ALA A 94 2.52 0.47 3.68
C ALA A 94 2.68 -0.70 2.72
N LEU A 95 3.10 -0.38 1.50
CA LEU A 95 3.47 -1.29 0.42
C LEU A 95 4.97 -1.17 0.16
N CYS A 96 5.65 -2.30 0.10
CA CYS A 96 7.07 -2.38 -0.22
C CYS A 96 7.33 -3.66 -1.01
N PRO A 97 6.86 -3.75 -2.27
CA PRO A 97 7.06 -4.93 -3.09
C PRO A 97 8.54 -5.10 -3.48
N PRO A 98 8.96 -6.31 -3.89
CA PRO A 98 10.30 -6.55 -4.40
C PRO A 98 10.65 -5.65 -5.58
N LEU A 99 11.94 -5.28 -5.72
CA LEU A 99 12.41 -4.41 -6.82
C LEU A 99 12.16 -4.98 -8.22
N ILE A 100 12.00 -6.30 -8.32
CA ILE A 100 11.75 -7.03 -9.56
C ILE A 100 10.26 -7.23 -9.88
N ILE A 101 9.37 -6.54 -9.16
CA ILE A 101 7.92 -6.65 -9.38
C ILE A 101 7.55 -6.27 -10.81
N THR A 102 6.61 -7.00 -11.41
CA THR A 102 6.06 -6.73 -12.73
C THR A 102 4.79 -5.88 -12.68
N HIS A 103 4.41 -5.26 -13.79
CA HIS A 103 3.15 -4.52 -13.89
C HIS A 103 1.94 -5.41 -13.61
N SER A 104 1.93 -6.65 -14.10
CA SER A 104 0.86 -7.62 -13.82
C SER A 104 0.71 -7.93 -12.33
N GLN A 105 1.83 -8.03 -11.60
CA GLN A 105 1.80 -8.23 -10.15
C GLN A 105 1.33 -6.96 -9.41
N ILE A 106 1.66 -5.78 -9.93
CA ILE A 106 1.13 -4.52 -9.40
C ILE A 106 -0.39 -4.48 -9.58
N ASP A 107 -0.91 -4.85 -10.75
CA ASP A 107 -2.35 -4.92 -11.01
C ASP A 107 -3.05 -5.89 -10.04
N GLU A 108 -2.42 -7.02 -9.74
CA GLU A 108 -2.92 -7.97 -8.74
C GLU A 108 -2.94 -7.36 -7.33
N ILE A 109 -1.91 -6.61 -6.93
CA ILE A 109 -1.90 -5.85 -5.67
C ILE A 109 -3.10 -4.90 -5.62
N ILE A 110 -3.34 -4.12 -6.67
CA ILE A 110 -4.44 -3.16 -6.73
C ILE A 110 -5.80 -3.85 -6.58
N GLN A 111 -6.04 -4.96 -7.29
CA GLN A 111 -7.28 -5.73 -7.19
C GLN A 111 -7.55 -6.24 -5.77
N LYS A 112 -6.52 -6.80 -5.12
CA LYS A 112 -6.62 -7.31 -3.75
C LYS A 112 -6.81 -6.19 -2.74
N LEU A 113 -6.09 -5.08 -2.92
CA LEU A 113 -6.20 -3.90 -2.08
C LEU A 113 -7.58 -3.25 -2.17
N THR A 114 -8.19 -3.21 -3.36
CA THR A 114 -9.56 -2.73 -3.55
C THR A 114 -10.54 -3.50 -2.66
N LYS A 115 -10.52 -4.82 -2.73
CA LYS A 115 -11.40 -5.68 -1.92
C LYS A 115 -11.19 -5.45 -0.42
N ALA A 116 -9.92 -5.38 0.01
CA ALA A 116 -9.59 -5.16 1.40
C ALA A 116 -10.03 -3.77 1.92
N LEU A 117 -9.95 -2.74 1.10
CA LEU A 117 -10.44 -1.40 1.44
C LEU A 117 -11.96 -1.35 1.52
N ASP A 118 -12.66 -2.04 0.62
CA ASP A 118 -14.13 -2.15 0.67
C ASP A 118 -14.58 -2.88 1.94
N ASP A 119 -13.94 -3.99 2.32
CA ASP A 119 -14.20 -4.71 3.57
C ASP A 119 -13.92 -3.83 4.79
N THR A 120 -12.84 -3.03 4.73
CA THR A 120 -12.49 -2.09 5.78
C THR A 120 -13.50 -0.96 5.91
N LEU A 121 -14.05 -0.47 4.78
CA LEU A 121 -15.12 0.52 4.80
C LEU A 121 -16.38 -0.02 5.48
N ILE A 122 -16.79 -1.25 5.15
CA ILE A 122 -17.93 -1.91 5.80
C ILE A 122 -17.69 -2.05 7.31
N TYR A 123 -16.48 -2.44 7.71
CA TYR A 123 -16.11 -2.52 9.12
C TYR A 123 -16.24 -1.18 9.82
N THR A 124 -15.69 -0.09 9.26
CA THR A 124 -15.76 1.24 9.85
C THR A 124 -17.19 1.77 9.96
N GLN A 125 -18.06 1.43 9.01
CA GLN A 125 -19.49 1.76 9.05
C GLN A 125 -20.21 1.03 10.19
N LYS A 126 -19.98 -0.28 10.32
CA LYS A 126 -20.58 -1.11 11.40
C LYS A 126 -20.17 -0.63 12.79
N GLU A 127 -18.90 -0.31 12.96
CA GLU A 127 -18.34 0.16 14.23
C GLU A 127 -18.60 1.66 14.48
N LYS A 128 -19.30 2.36 13.56
CA LYS A 128 -19.58 3.80 13.62
C LYS A 128 -18.33 4.66 13.84
N LEU A 129 -17.24 4.27 13.19
CA LEU A 129 -15.94 4.94 13.30
C LEU A 129 -15.79 6.11 12.32
N LEU A 130 -16.69 6.24 11.35
CA LEU A 130 -16.71 7.35 10.41
C LEU A 130 -17.43 8.55 11.06
N PHE A 131 -16.75 9.69 11.08
CA PHE A 131 -17.36 10.94 11.53
C PHE A 131 -18.14 11.60 10.37
N ALA A 132 -19.34 11.99 10.68
CA ALA A 132 -20.17 12.78 9.75
C ALA A 132 -19.55 14.16 9.45
#